data_60ace6ca1931453f451cd6761bc688f3
#
_entry.id   60ace6ca1931453f451cd6761bc688f3
#
_cell.length_a   1.000
_cell.length_b   1.000
_cell.length_c   1.000
_cell.angle_alpha   90.00
_cell.angle_beta   90.00
_cell.angle_gamma   90.00
#
_symmetry.space_group_name_H-M   'P 1'
#
loop_
_entity.id
_entity.type
_entity.pdbx_description
1 polymer ?
#
loop_
_entity_poly.entity_id
_entity_poly.type
_entity_poly.pdbx_seq_one_letter_code
_entity_poly.pdbx_strand_id
1 'polypeptide(L)'
;REMKAVKNETEISNTRKAHVKDAVAMCRFMYWLKKNVGKIPMTEISASDYLESLRREQEGLLDLSFDTICGYADHGAIVHYAATPESDVPLKPEGLLLVDSGGHYLEGTTDITRTFALGPVTEEMKADFTRVCRSNMNLANARFLYGCSGMNLDIIAREPFWEAGLDFKHGTGHGVGYVLNVHEGPNAFRYKGTEDRPGGAVFEEGMVTTDEPGIYIEGKYGIRLENELVCQKGEKNEYGQFM
;
A
#
# COMPACT_ATOMS: atom_id res chain seq x y z
N ARG A 1 -18.70 -10.45 -9.15
CA ARG A 1 -17.44 -9.76 -8.78
C ARG A 1 -17.12 -8.62 -9.72
N GLU A 2 -17.22 -8.82 -11.04
CA GLU A 2 -16.85 -7.81 -12.05
C GLU A 2 -17.70 -6.53 -11.97
N MET A 3 -19.01 -6.64 -11.77
CA MET A 3 -19.91 -5.47 -11.68
C MET A 3 -19.51 -4.47 -10.58
N LYS A 4 -19.03 -4.93 -9.43
CA LYS A 4 -18.60 -4.05 -8.32
C LYS A 4 -17.11 -3.70 -8.36
N ALA A 5 -16.32 -4.35 -9.20
CA ALA A 5 -14.92 -4.02 -9.41
C ALA A 5 -14.75 -2.68 -10.14
N VAL A 6 -15.66 -2.40 -11.07
CA VAL A 6 -15.71 -1.14 -11.82
C VAL A 6 -16.54 -0.13 -11.02
N LYS A 7 -15.86 0.79 -10.36
CA LYS A 7 -16.48 1.85 -9.56
C LYS A 7 -17.02 2.94 -10.49
N ASN A 8 -18.21 3.44 -10.17
CA ASN A 8 -18.79 4.58 -10.85
C ASN A 8 -18.16 5.90 -10.39
N GLU A 9 -18.50 7.00 -11.02
CA GLU A 9 -17.93 8.33 -10.71
C GLU A 9 -18.19 8.77 -9.26
N THR A 10 -19.37 8.43 -8.72
CA THR A 10 -19.71 8.75 -7.32
C THR A 10 -18.82 7.96 -6.34
N GLU A 11 -18.66 6.66 -6.58
CA GLU A 11 -17.80 5.79 -5.77
C GLU A 11 -16.34 6.23 -5.83
N ILE A 12 -15.84 6.59 -7.03
CA ILE A 12 -14.46 7.10 -7.20
C ILE A 12 -14.28 8.44 -6.48
N SER A 13 -15.22 9.38 -6.66
CA SER A 13 -15.16 10.68 -5.98
C SER A 13 -15.16 10.52 -4.46
N ASN A 14 -16.00 9.64 -3.94
CA ASN A 14 -16.06 9.35 -2.51
C ASN A 14 -14.80 8.66 -2.01
N THR A 15 -14.26 7.68 -2.76
CA THR A 15 -12.99 7.02 -2.40
C THR A 15 -11.86 8.04 -2.27
N ARG A 16 -11.80 9.03 -3.16
CA ARG A 16 -10.84 10.15 -3.04
C ARG A 16 -11.04 10.95 -1.75
N LYS A 17 -12.28 11.23 -1.34
CA LYS A 17 -12.57 11.91 -0.07
C LYS A 17 -12.14 11.07 1.13
N ALA A 18 -12.40 9.75 1.10
CA ALA A 18 -11.93 8.83 2.14
C ALA A 18 -10.41 8.88 2.29
N HIS A 19 -9.67 8.90 1.16
CA HIS A 19 -8.22 9.00 1.17
C HIS A 19 -7.70 10.36 1.68
N VAL A 20 -8.42 11.45 1.46
CA VAL A 20 -8.06 12.76 2.06
C VAL A 20 -8.21 12.71 3.58
N LYS A 21 -9.30 12.15 4.10
CA LYS A 21 -9.49 11.96 5.54
C LYS A 21 -8.41 11.07 6.14
N ASP A 22 -8.13 9.96 5.48
CA ASP A 22 -7.10 9.01 5.89
C ASP A 22 -5.71 9.63 5.87
N ALA A 23 -5.40 10.41 4.83
CA ALA A 23 -4.15 11.16 4.72
C ALA A 23 -3.95 12.18 5.85
N VAL A 24 -5.01 12.81 6.34
CA VAL A 24 -4.93 13.71 7.52
C VAL A 24 -4.48 12.92 8.74
N ALA A 25 -5.07 11.75 8.99
CA ALA A 25 -4.66 10.88 10.09
C ALA A 25 -3.19 10.44 9.94
N MET A 26 -2.79 10.01 8.75
CA MET A 26 -1.40 9.60 8.46
C MET A 26 -0.39 10.73 8.61
N CYS A 27 -0.69 11.93 8.14
CA CYS A 27 0.20 13.09 8.29
C CYS A 27 0.34 13.50 9.75
N ARG A 28 -0.75 13.50 10.52
CA ARG A 28 -0.71 13.76 11.98
C ARG A 28 0.10 12.69 12.71
N PHE A 29 -0.06 11.44 12.34
CA PHE A 29 0.72 10.32 12.89
C PHE A 29 2.21 10.50 12.58
N MET A 30 2.59 10.77 11.34
CA MET A 30 3.98 10.99 10.92
C MET A 30 4.61 12.15 11.70
N TYR A 31 3.90 13.27 11.86
CA TYR A 31 4.37 14.41 12.62
C TYR A 31 4.62 14.04 14.09
N TRP A 32 3.65 13.38 14.73
CA TRP A 32 3.76 12.92 16.11
C TRP A 32 4.92 11.96 16.30
N LEU A 33 5.03 10.97 15.42
CA LEU A 33 6.08 9.95 15.45
C LEU A 33 7.46 10.59 15.37
N LYS A 34 7.71 11.40 14.36
CA LYS A 34 9.01 12.04 14.15
C LYS A 34 9.37 13.08 15.22
N LYS A 35 8.38 13.75 15.80
CA LYS A 35 8.60 14.73 16.86
C LYS A 35 8.97 14.07 18.20
N ASN A 36 8.44 12.90 18.49
CA ASN A 36 8.43 12.31 19.82
C ASN A 36 9.29 11.05 19.96
N VAL A 37 9.65 10.36 18.88
CA VAL A 37 10.50 9.17 18.96
C VAL A 37 11.83 9.49 19.67
N GLY A 38 12.19 8.64 20.64
CA GLY A 38 13.36 8.86 21.52
C GLY A 38 13.14 9.89 22.64
N LYS A 39 11.98 10.55 22.71
CA LYS A 39 11.66 11.55 23.76
C LYS A 39 10.58 11.07 24.70
N ILE A 40 9.64 10.27 24.20
CA ILE A 40 8.60 9.61 25.00
C ILE A 40 8.63 8.10 24.71
N PRO A 41 8.21 7.24 25.65
CA PRO A 41 8.09 5.81 25.39
C PRO A 41 7.10 5.54 24.26
N MET A 42 7.53 4.74 23.28
CA MET A 42 6.72 4.26 22.16
C MET A 42 7.07 2.81 21.89
N THR A 43 6.07 2.02 21.55
CA THR A 43 6.22 0.65 21.05
C THR A 43 5.49 0.50 19.71
N GLU A 44 5.65 -0.63 19.04
CA GLU A 44 4.90 -0.95 17.82
C GLU A 44 3.38 -0.89 18.09
N ILE A 45 2.93 -1.49 19.20
CA ILE A 45 1.50 -1.49 19.59
C ILE A 45 1.04 -0.09 19.93
N SER A 46 1.77 0.65 20.77
CA SER A 46 1.33 2.00 21.18
C SER A 46 1.29 2.98 20.00
N ALA A 47 2.21 2.86 19.05
CA ALA A 47 2.19 3.65 17.83
C ALA A 47 1.00 3.29 16.93
N SER A 48 0.72 2.01 16.77
CA SER A 48 -0.46 1.51 16.06
C SER A 48 -1.77 2.03 16.69
N ASP A 49 -1.91 1.94 18.00
CA ASP A 49 -3.08 2.44 18.75
C ASP A 49 -3.25 3.96 18.57
N TYR A 50 -2.15 4.71 18.57
CA TYR A 50 -2.21 6.15 18.34
C TYR A 50 -2.69 6.49 16.92
N LEU A 51 -2.20 5.78 15.91
CA LEU A 51 -2.68 5.94 14.53
C LEU A 51 -4.18 5.64 14.42
N GLU A 52 -4.64 4.55 15.04
CA GLU A 52 -6.06 4.23 15.07
C GLU A 52 -6.87 5.35 15.73
N SER A 53 -6.40 5.91 16.84
CA SER A 53 -7.06 7.02 17.52
C SER A 53 -7.24 8.23 16.62
N LEU A 54 -6.26 8.54 15.77
CA LEU A 54 -6.33 9.62 14.79
C LEU A 54 -7.33 9.34 13.66
N ARG A 55 -7.42 8.09 13.21
CA ARG A 55 -8.45 7.69 12.25
C ARG A 55 -9.85 7.80 12.85
N ARG A 56 -10.03 7.41 14.10
CA ARG A 56 -11.32 7.50 14.80
C ARG A 56 -11.81 8.93 15.03
N GLU A 57 -10.93 9.93 14.96
CA GLU A 57 -11.31 11.34 14.95
C GLU A 57 -11.89 11.80 13.59
N GLN A 58 -11.67 11.06 12.52
CA GLN A 58 -12.19 11.40 11.21
C GLN A 58 -13.68 11.09 11.10
N GLU A 59 -14.45 12.05 10.60
CA GLU A 59 -15.88 11.89 10.40
C GLU A 59 -16.15 10.76 9.39
N GLY A 60 -17.08 9.87 9.76
CA GLY A 60 -17.52 8.79 8.88
C GLY A 60 -16.65 7.55 8.90
N LEU A 61 -15.65 7.46 9.76
CA LEU A 61 -14.95 6.20 9.98
C LEU A 61 -15.92 5.20 10.63
N LEU A 62 -16.04 4.04 10.02
CA LEU A 62 -16.85 2.92 10.51
C LEU A 62 -16.00 1.97 11.35
N ASP A 63 -14.84 1.56 10.81
CA ASP A 63 -13.87 0.69 11.48
C ASP A 63 -12.54 0.71 10.71
N LEU A 64 -11.52 0.01 11.21
CA LEU A 64 -10.32 -0.29 10.43
C LEU A 64 -10.67 -1.23 9.27
N SER A 65 -10.01 -1.07 8.13
CA SER A 65 -10.20 -1.97 6.98
C SER A 65 -9.48 -3.32 7.16
N PHE A 66 -8.46 -3.33 8.01
CA PHE A 66 -7.72 -4.51 8.47
C PHE A 66 -6.90 -4.15 9.72
N ASP A 67 -6.37 -5.16 10.40
CA ASP A 67 -5.51 -4.97 11.56
C ASP A 67 -4.19 -4.30 11.14
N THR A 68 -3.84 -3.20 11.79
CA THR A 68 -2.63 -2.43 11.45
C THR A 68 -1.38 -3.28 11.59
N ILE A 69 -0.55 -3.25 10.55
CA ILE A 69 0.80 -3.81 10.56
C ILE A 69 1.74 -2.68 10.94
N CYS A 70 2.44 -2.81 12.06
CA CYS A 70 3.41 -1.83 12.54
C CYS A 70 4.67 -2.56 12.96
N GLY A 71 5.65 -2.66 12.04
CA GLY A 71 6.87 -3.44 12.22
C GLY A 71 8.11 -2.57 12.28
N TYR A 72 8.79 -2.57 13.42
CA TYR A 72 10.04 -1.85 13.64
C TYR A 72 11.24 -2.74 13.34
N ALA A 73 12.23 -2.19 12.65
CA ALA A 73 13.48 -2.86 12.30
C ALA A 73 13.22 -4.21 11.59
N ASP A 74 13.73 -5.31 12.11
CA ASP A 74 13.59 -6.64 11.52
C ASP A 74 12.16 -7.17 11.49
N HIS A 75 11.26 -6.69 12.35
CA HIS A 75 9.83 -7.01 12.28
C HIS A 75 9.19 -6.49 10.98
N GLY A 76 9.70 -5.41 10.41
CA GLY A 76 9.26 -4.92 9.10
C GLY A 76 9.54 -5.89 7.94
N ALA A 77 10.45 -6.86 8.12
CA ALA A 77 10.72 -7.90 7.13
C ALA A 77 9.64 -8.99 7.08
N ILE A 78 8.74 -9.03 8.06
CA ILE A 78 7.61 -9.96 8.12
C ILE A 78 6.42 -9.27 7.46
N VAL A 79 6.06 -9.72 6.26
CA VAL A 79 5.07 -9.04 5.38
C VAL A 79 3.73 -8.77 6.08
N HIS A 80 3.21 -9.74 6.83
CA HIS A 80 1.97 -9.64 7.60
C HIS A 80 2.27 -9.68 9.10
N TYR A 81 3.19 -8.83 9.56
CA TYR A 81 3.55 -8.76 10.97
C TYR A 81 2.37 -8.29 11.82
N ALA A 82 2.08 -9.04 12.86
CA ALA A 82 1.11 -8.68 13.88
C ALA A 82 1.81 -8.62 15.23
N ALA A 83 2.00 -7.42 15.78
CA ALA A 83 2.57 -7.26 17.11
C ALA A 83 1.64 -7.87 18.16
N THR A 84 2.23 -8.67 19.06
CA THR A 84 1.57 -9.20 20.26
C THR A 84 2.27 -8.62 21.49
N PRO A 85 1.67 -8.70 22.68
CA PRO A 85 2.35 -8.25 23.90
C PRO A 85 3.74 -8.88 24.10
N GLU A 86 3.94 -10.10 23.61
CA GLU A 86 5.20 -10.83 23.72
C GLU A 86 6.24 -10.41 22.66
N SER A 87 5.79 -10.01 21.49
CA SER A 87 6.67 -9.59 20.37
C SER A 87 6.88 -8.09 20.30
N ASP A 88 6.05 -7.29 20.97
CA ASP A 88 6.09 -5.84 20.96
C ASP A 88 7.46 -5.29 21.39
N VAL A 89 8.01 -4.38 20.61
CA VAL A 89 9.33 -3.79 20.87
C VAL A 89 9.25 -2.26 20.95
N PRO A 90 10.11 -1.63 21.77
CA PRO A 90 10.19 -0.18 21.83
C PRO A 90 10.75 0.40 20.53
N LEU A 91 10.18 1.51 20.08
CA LEU A 91 10.71 2.29 18.96
C LEU A 91 11.90 3.15 19.45
N LYS A 92 12.99 3.12 18.68
CA LYS A 92 14.18 3.92 18.93
C LYS A 92 14.33 5.01 17.86
N PRO A 93 15.04 6.12 18.13
CA PRO A 93 15.28 7.19 17.16
C PRO A 93 16.35 6.80 16.12
N GLU A 94 16.19 5.66 15.49
CA GLU A 94 17.05 5.10 14.47
C GLU A 94 16.30 4.07 13.61
N GLY A 95 16.76 3.83 12.40
CA GLY A 95 16.25 2.76 11.55
C GLY A 95 14.87 3.09 10.95
N LEU A 96 14.16 2.03 10.57
CA LEU A 96 12.91 2.10 9.80
C LEU A 96 11.73 1.48 10.56
N LEU A 97 10.58 2.14 10.46
CA LEU A 97 9.29 1.64 10.89
C LEU A 97 8.37 1.50 9.67
N LEU A 98 7.93 0.29 9.37
CA LEU A 98 6.94 0.00 8.35
C LEU A 98 5.55 0.02 8.99
N VAL A 99 4.63 0.85 8.45
CA VAL A 99 3.25 0.93 8.91
C VAL A 99 2.31 0.75 7.73
N ASP A 100 1.53 -0.32 7.77
CA ASP A 100 0.52 -0.68 6.79
C ASP A 100 -0.84 -0.71 7.49
N SER A 101 -1.79 0.06 6.99
CA SER A 101 -3.04 0.31 7.68
C SER A 101 -4.11 0.90 6.76
N GLY A 102 -5.34 0.90 7.22
CA GLY A 102 -6.42 1.50 6.47
C GLY A 102 -7.71 1.61 7.27
N GLY A 103 -8.70 2.24 6.69
CA GLY A 103 -10.01 2.45 7.28
C GLY A 103 -11.16 2.20 6.33
N HIS A 104 -12.26 1.72 6.87
CA HIS A 104 -13.57 1.76 6.26
C HIS A 104 -14.25 3.06 6.65
N TYR A 105 -14.41 3.95 5.68
CA TYR A 105 -15.17 5.20 5.80
C TYR A 105 -16.52 5.03 5.11
N LEU A 106 -17.50 5.87 5.46
CA LEU A 106 -18.76 5.93 4.69
C LEU A 106 -18.53 6.22 3.20
N GLU A 107 -17.41 6.88 2.89
CA GLU A 107 -17.02 7.26 1.53
C GLU A 107 -16.16 6.23 0.80
N GLY A 108 -15.67 5.21 1.49
CA GLY A 108 -14.83 4.18 0.84
C GLY A 108 -13.88 3.47 1.77
N THR A 109 -13.15 2.52 1.22
CA THR A 109 -12.15 1.71 1.92
C THR A 109 -10.74 2.20 1.54
N THR A 110 -9.88 2.41 2.54
CA THR A 110 -8.49 2.81 2.31
C THR A 110 -7.52 1.70 2.70
N ASP A 111 -6.41 1.69 2.01
CA ASP A 111 -5.26 0.82 2.21
C ASP A 111 -4.00 1.61 1.89
N ILE A 112 -3.10 1.77 2.85
CA ILE A 112 -1.91 2.59 2.69
C ILE A 112 -0.75 2.06 3.52
N THR A 113 0.41 1.96 2.90
CA THR A 113 1.67 1.67 3.59
C THR A 113 2.64 2.83 3.43
N ARG A 114 3.28 3.19 4.55
CA ARG A 114 4.43 4.09 4.58
C ARG A 114 5.53 3.48 5.44
N THR A 115 6.78 3.69 5.03
CA THR A 115 7.96 3.31 5.80
C THR A 115 8.66 4.58 6.27
N PHE A 116 8.80 4.74 7.59
CA PHE A 116 9.31 5.95 8.22
C PHE A 116 10.75 5.74 8.70
N ALA A 117 11.65 6.64 8.32
CA ALA A 117 12.95 6.76 8.97
C ALA A 117 12.78 7.46 10.34
N LEU A 118 13.10 6.76 11.41
CA LEU A 118 12.98 7.28 12.78
C LEU A 118 14.23 8.06 13.25
N GLY A 119 15.28 8.02 12.46
CA GLY A 119 16.56 8.67 12.72
C GLY A 119 17.58 8.24 11.68
N PRO A 120 18.87 8.06 12.06
CA PRO A 120 19.90 7.59 11.13
C PRO A 120 19.54 6.27 10.48
N VAL A 121 19.78 6.17 9.17
CA VAL A 121 19.59 4.97 8.35
C VAL A 121 20.85 4.70 7.53
N THR A 122 21.05 3.44 7.15
CA THR A 122 22.21 3.01 6.35
C THR A 122 22.05 3.38 4.89
N GLU A 123 23.16 3.36 4.13
CA GLU A 123 23.12 3.57 2.67
C GLU A 123 22.36 2.43 1.96
N GLU A 124 22.43 1.20 2.48
CA GLU A 124 21.63 0.06 2.00
C GLU A 124 20.12 0.36 2.14
N MET A 125 19.67 0.84 3.30
CA MET A 125 18.26 1.23 3.52
C MET A 125 17.81 2.32 2.55
N LYS A 126 18.65 3.33 2.30
CA LYS A 126 18.35 4.41 1.36
C LYS A 126 18.22 3.89 -0.07
N ALA A 127 19.15 3.03 -0.50
CA ALA A 127 19.12 2.44 -1.84
C ALA A 127 17.86 1.57 -2.03
N ASP A 128 17.52 0.75 -1.05
CA ASP A 128 16.34 -0.11 -1.09
C ASP A 128 15.05 0.69 -1.03
N PHE A 129 14.97 1.72 -0.19
CA PHE A 129 13.83 2.64 -0.17
C PHE A 129 13.62 3.33 -1.52
N THR A 130 14.70 3.81 -2.13
CA THR A 130 14.65 4.45 -3.46
C THR A 130 14.15 3.47 -4.51
N ARG A 131 14.58 2.20 -4.45
CA ARG A 131 14.13 1.15 -5.36
C ARG A 131 12.64 0.86 -5.22
N VAL A 132 12.13 0.75 -4.00
CA VAL A 132 10.69 0.57 -3.72
C VAL A 132 9.90 1.78 -4.20
N CYS A 133 10.39 3.00 -3.93
CA CYS A 133 9.75 4.24 -4.39
C CYS A 133 9.71 4.31 -5.93
N ARG A 134 10.81 3.99 -6.60
CA ARG A 134 10.87 3.92 -8.07
C ARG A 134 9.86 2.92 -8.64
N SER A 135 9.78 1.74 -8.04
CA SER A 135 8.81 0.70 -8.43
C SER A 135 7.37 1.19 -8.33
N ASN A 136 6.99 1.73 -7.16
CA ASN A 136 5.65 2.27 -6.92
C ASN A 136 5.31 3.39 -7.92
N MET A 137 6.21 4.35 -8.11
CA MET A 137 5.99 5.46 -9.03
C MET A 137 5.91 5.02 -10.51
N ASN A 138 6.72 4.04 -10.91
CA ASN A 138 6.68 3.52 -12.29
C ASN A 138 5.33 2.89 -12.61
N LEU A 139 4.80 2.07 -11.70
CA LEU A 139 3.48 1.45 -11.89
C LEU A 139 2.36 2.50 -11.83
N ALA A 140 2.41 3.44 -10.89
CA ALA A 140 1.41 4.51 -10.78
C ALA A 140 1.33 5.42 -12.01
N ASN A 141 2.43 5.57 -12.76
CA ASN A 141 2.51 6.38 -13.98
C ASN A 141 2.40 5.54 -15.27
N ALA A 142 2.12 4.25 -15.16
CA ALA A 142 2.06 3.38 -16.32
C ALA A 142 0.94 3.80 -17.29
N ARG A 143 1.27 3.85 -18.57
CA ARG A 143 0.29 3.96 -19.67
C ARG A 143 0.34 2.65 -20.45
N PHE A 144 -0.82 2.12 -20.78
CA PHE A 144 -0.92 0.84 -21.46
C PHE A 144 -2.12 0.79 -22.39
N LEU A 145 -2.08 -0.12 -23.36
CA LEU A 145 -3.21 -0.36 -24.25
C LEU A 145 -4.29 -1.17 -23.52
N TYR A 146 -5.55 -0.78 -23.72
CA TYR A 146 -6.68 -1.56 -23.27
C TYR A 146 -6.58 -3.03 -23.70
N GLY A 147 -6.92 -3.92 -22.81
CA GLY A 147 -6.75 -5.37 -22.97
C GLY A 147 -5.63 -5.95 -22.11
N CYS A 148 -4.77 -5.09 -21.54
CA CYS A 148 -3.78 -5.54 -20.55
C CYS A 148 -4.45 -5.98 -19.26
N SER A 149 -3.94 -7.08 -18.71
CA SER A 149 -4.24 -7.52 -17.35
C SER A 149 -3.14 -7.08 -16.39
N GLY A 150 -3.36 -7.29 -15.10
CA GLY A 150 -2.32 -7.05 -14.09
C GLY A 150 -1.05 -7.88 -14.28
N MET A 151 -1.14 -9.02 -14.99
CA MET A 151 0.04 -9.80 -15.36
C MET A 151 0.95 -9.08 -16.34
N ASN A 152 0.39 -8.31 -17.26
CA ASN A 152 1.17 -7.51 -18.20
C ASN A 152 1.84 -6.31 -17.52
N LEU A 153 1.19 -5.73 -16.51
CA LEU A 153 1.62 -4.50 -15.87
C LEU A 153 2.56 -4.74 -14.69
N ASP A 154 2.49 -5.89 -14.06
CA ASP A 154 3.27 -6.22 -12.85
C ASP A 154 4.78 -6.09 -13.07
N ILE A 155 5.27 -6.41 -14.28
CA ILE A 155 6.69 -6.29 -14.63
C ILE A 155 7.22 -4.86 -14.45
N ILE A 156 6.38 -3.85 -14.63
CA ILE A 156 6.77 -2.44 -14.47
C ILE A 156 7.20 -2.16 -13.02
N ALA A 157 6.51 -2.78 -12.06
CA ALA A 157 6.86 -2.67 -10.65
C ALA A 157 8.06 -3.56 -10.27
N ARG A 158 8.20 -4.75 -10.89
CA ARG A 158 9.26 -5.72 -10.54
C ARG A 158 10.60 -5.42 -11.17
N GLU A 159 10.62 -4.77 -12.32
CA GLU A 159 11.87 -4.47 -13.04
C GLU A 159 12.95 -3.86 -12.14
N PRO A 160 12.69 -2.81 -11.32
CA PRO A 160 13.71 -2.23 -10.45
C PRO A 160 14.31 -3.19 -9.42
N PHE A 161 13.57 -4.24 -9.06
CA PHE A 161 14.06 -5.29 -8.13
C PHE A 161 14.87 -6.34 -8.90
N TRP A 162 14.36 -6.82 -10.02
CA TRP A 162 15.02 -7.86 -10.82
C TRP A 162 16.34 -7.39 -11.40
N GLU A 163 16.48 -6.09 -11.80
CA GLU A 163 17.75 -5.48 -12.17
C GLU A 163 18.84 -5.66 -11.10
N ALA A 164 18.45 -5.67 -9.82
CA ALA A 164 19.34 -5.82 -8.68
C ALA A 164 19.42 -7.26 -8.14
N GLY A 165 18.79 -8.22 -8.82
CA GLY A 165 18.71 -9.61 -8.34
C GLY A 165 17.83 -9.79 -7.10
N LEU A 166 16.91 -8.85 -6.85
CA LEU A 166 15.96 -8.86 -5.74
C LEU A 166 14.54 -9.16 -6.23
N ASP A 167 13.66 -9.53 -5.32
CA ASP A 167 12.22 -9.69 -5.57
C ASP A 167 11.45 -9.60 -4.26
N PHE A 168 10.13 -9.50 -4.35
CA PHE A 168 9.21 -9.69 -3.23
C PHE A 168 8.22 -10.81 -3.56
N LYS A 169 7.86 -11.59 -2.54
CA LYS A 169 7.13 -12.87 -2.69
C LYS A 169 5.60 -12.74 -2.63
N HIS A 170 5.09 -11.53 -2.48
CA HIS A 170 3.64 -11.26 -2.52
C HIS A 170 3.22 -10.64 -3.85
N GLY A 171 1.92 -10.50 -4.08
CA GLY A 171 1.41 -9.75 -5.23
C GLY A 171 1.76 -8.28 -5.11
N THR A 172 1.96 -7.60 -6.23
CA THR A 172 2.25 -6.15 -6.25
C THR A 172 1.03 -5.33 -5.84
N GLY A 173 -0.18 -5.88 -6.01
CA GLY A 173 -1.40 -5.21 -5.58
C GLY A 173 -2.65 -6.05 -5.85
N HIS A 174 -3.74 -5.62 -5.23
CA HIS A 174 -5.04 -6.27 -5.27
C HIS A 174 -6.16 -5.25 -5.47
N GLY A 175 -7.30 -5.72 -5.95
CA GLY A 175 -8.50 -4.90 -6.00
C GLY A 175 -9.02 -4.55 -4.61
N VAL A 176 -9.70 -3.40 -4.51
CA VAL A 176 -10.27 -2.89 -3.26
C VAL A 176 -11.77 -2.72 -3.42
N GLY A 177 -12.54 -3.16 -2.42
CA GLY A 177 -13.98 -2.97 -2.37
C GLY A 177 -14.37 -1.54 -1.97
N TYR A 178 -15.56 -1.10 -2.38
CA TYR A 178 -16.13 0.17 -1.97
C TYR A 178 -16.96 -0.03 -0.69
N VAL A 179 -16.45 0.44 0.44
CA VAL A 179 -17.00 0.18 1.80
C VAL A 179 -17.22 -1.32 2.04
N LEU A 180 -16.39 -2.13 1.41
CA LEU A 180 -16.39 -3.59 1.44
C LEU A 180 -14.94 -4.08 1.70
N ASN A 181 -14.68 -5.36 1.42
CA ASN A 181 -13.40 -5.98 1.70
C ASN A 181 -12.22 -5.19 1.12
N VAL A 182 -11.19 -4.97 1.92
CA VAL A 182 -9.94 -4.38 1.46
C VAL A 182 -9.33 -5.21 0.33
N HIS A 183 -9.32 -6.52 0.45
CA HIS A 183 -8.95 -7.44 -0.64
C HIS A 183 -10.20 -7.86 -1.42
N GLU A 184 -10.43 -7.27 -2.57
CA GLU A 184 -11.57 -7.58 -3.41
C GLU A 184 -11.20 -7.65 -4.90
N GLY A 185 -11.13 -8.87 -5.43
CA GLY A 185 -10.87 -9.07 -6.86
C GLY A 185 -12.05 -8.67 -7.76
N PRO A 186 -11.87 -8.79 -9.09
CA PRO A 186 -10.94 -9.69 -9.78
C PRO A 186 -9.58 -9.09 -10.16
N ASN A 187 -9.45 -7.76 -10.14
CA ASN A 187 -8.23 -7.06 -10.56
C ASN A 187 -7.12 -7.22 -9.52
N ALA A 188 -5.91 -7.38 -10.01
CA ALA A 188 -4.69 -7.49 -9.19
C ALA A 188 -3.46 -7.24 -10.07
N PHE A 189 -2.38 -6.74 -9.48
CA PHE A 189 -1.06 -6.72 -10.09
C PHE A 189 -0.27 -7.96 -9.62
N ARG A 190 -0.06 -8.91 -10.50
CA ARG A 190 0.69 -10.16 -10.24
C ARG A 190 1.34 -10.65 -11.52
N TYR A 191 2.58 -11.10 -11.47
CA TYR A 191 3.26 -11.63 -12.67
C TYR A 191 2.86 -13.07 -13.01
N LYS A 192 2.15 -13.76 -12.12
CA LYS A 192 1.55 -15.08 -12.35
C LYS A 192 0.06 -15.02 -12.13
N GLY A 193 -0.70 -15.63 -13.03
CA GLY A 193 -2.14 -15.81 -12.86
C GLY A 193 -2.47 -16.79 -11.73
N THR A 194 -3.74 -16.81 -11.36
CA THR A 194 -4.30 -17.80 -10.43
C THR A 194 -4.91 -18.97 -11.22
N GLU A 195 -5.19 -20.09 -10.55
CA GLU A 195 -5.88 -21.24 -11.18
C GLU A 195 -7.22 -20.83 -11.83
N ASP A 196 -8.00 -19.96 -11.13
CA ASP A 196 -9.29 -19.50 -11.64
C ASP A 196 -9.15 -18.47 -12.79
N ARG A 197 -8.02 -17.78 -12.86
CA ARG A 197 -7.75 -16.73 -13.86
C ARG A 197 -6.29 -16.76 -14.31
N PRO A 198 -5.93 -17.74 -15.14
CA PRO A 198 -4.53 -17.90 -15.57
C PRO A 198 -3.99 -16.68 -16.35
N GLY A 199 -4.86 -15.92 -17.03
CA GLY A 199 -4.49 -14.69 -17.74
C GLY A 199 -4.65 -13.39 -16.94
N GLY A 200 -5.15 -13.47 -15.72
CA GLY A 200 -5.53 -12.29 -14.93
C GLY A 200 -6.81 -11.62 -15.44
N ALA A 201 -7.26 -10.57 -14.75
CA ALA A 201 -8.38 -9.74 -15.16
C ALA A 201 -7.89 -8.56 -16.01
N VAL A 202 -8.56 -8.28 -17.11
CA VAL A 202 -8.32 -7.07 -17.90
C VAL A 202 -8.70 -5.84 -17.08
N PHE A 203 -7.87 -4.83 -17.11
CA PHE A 203 -8.12 -3.57 -16.40
C PHE A 203 -9.18 -2.75 -17.14
N GLU A 204 -10.23 -2.40 -16.42
CA GLU A 204 -11.33 -1.54 -16.87
C GLU A 204 -11.26 -0.18 -16.18
N GLU A 205 -11.72 0.86 -16.87
CA GLU A 205 -11.88 2.18 -16.26
C GLU A 205 -12.72 2.11 -14.98
N GLY A 206 -12.25 2.70 -13.90
CA GLY A 206 -12.93 2.69 -12.61
C GLY A 206 -12.52 1.53 -11.68
N MET A 207 -11.67 0.62 -12.12
CA MET A 207 -11.08 -0.36 -11.20
C MET A 207 -10.11 0.31 -10.25
N VAL A 208 -10.21 -0.02 -8.96
CA VAL A 208 -9.32 0.45 -7.89
C VAL A 208 -8.43 -0.72 -7.48
N THR A 209 -7.11 -0.49 -7.48
CA THR A 209 -6.12 -1.54 -7.22
C THR A 209 -4.98 -0.96 -6.40
N THR A 210 -4.51 -1.67 -5.38
CA THR A 210 -3.32 -1.28 -4.62
C THR A 210 -2.06 -1.43 -5.45
N ASP A 211 -1.05 -0.63 -5.12
CA ASP A 211 0.29 -0.65 -5.69
C ASP A 211 1.26 -0.62 -4.51
N GLU A 212 1.75 -1.80 -4.10
CA GLU A 212 2.41 -2.03 -2.81
C GLU A 212 3.71 -2.85 -2.91
N PRO A 213 4.65 -2.47 -3.78
CA PRO A 213 5.94 -3.15 -3.84
C PRO A 213 6.72 -3.01 -2.53
N GLY A 214 7.58 -3.98 -2.25
CA GLY A 214 8.38 -3.96 -1.03
C GLY A 214 9.72 -4.68 -1.15
N ILE A 215 10.59 -4.44 -0.17
CA ILE A 215 11.83 -5.18 0.07
C ILE A 215 11.83 -5.64 1.51
N TYR A 216 12.18 -6.91 1.73
CA TYR A 216 12.15 -7.54 3.03
C TYR A 216 13.46 -8.28 3.25
N ILE A 217 14.30 -7.73 4.12
CA ILE A 217 15.63 -8.27 4.45
C ILE A 217 15.54 -8.91 5.83
N GLU A 218 15.42 -10.23 5.86
CA GLU A 218 15.26 -11.01 7.08
C GLU A 218 16.34 -10.65 8.14
N GLY A 219 15.90 -10.41 9.36
CA GLY A 219 16.77 -10.03 10.47
C GLY A 219 17.29 -8.59 10.42
N LYS A 220 16.86 -7.77 9.45
CA LYS A 220 17.33 -6.39 9.30
C LYS A 220 16.19 -5.36 9.23
N TYR A 221 15.41 -5.34 8.15
CA TYR A 221 14.32 -4.36 7.93
C TYR A 221 13.38 -4.80 6.81
N GLY A 222 12.22 -4.16 6.76
CA GLY A 222 11.30 -4.20 5.63
C GLY A 222 10.92 -2.80 5.17
N ILE A 223 10.67 -2.66 3.88
CA ILE A 223 10.22 -1.42 3.24
C ILE A 223 9.05 -1.78 2.33
N ARG A 224 7.91 -1.12 2.52
CA ARG A 224 6.76 -1.17 1.60
C ARG A 224 6.23 0.25 1.45
N LEU A 225 5.88 0.62 0.24
CA LEU A 225 5.17 1.86 -0.08
C LEU A 225 3.94 1.50 -0.87
N GLU A 226 2.80 2.02 -0.46
CA GLU A 226 1.51 1.64 -1.01
C GLU A 226 0.58 2.80 -1.21
N ASN A 227 -0.09 2.79 -2.36
CA ASN A 227 -1.22 3.65 -2.67
C ASN A 227 -2.31 2.82 -3.35
N GLU A 228 -3.53 3.31 -3.36
CA GLU A 228 -4.58 2.83 -4.25
C GLU A 228 -4.54 3.61 -5.56
N LEU A 229 -4.58 2.91 -6.68
CA LEU A 229 -4.62 3.46 -8.03
C LEU A 229 -6.01 3.27 -8.63
N VAL A 230 -6.48 4.26 -9.38
CA VAL A 230 -7.71 4.18 -10.18
C VAL A 230 -7.32 4.06 -11.65
N CYS A 231 -7.78 3.01 -12.31
CA CYS A 231 -7.61 2.85 -13.74
C CYS A 231 -8.47 3.90 -14.48
N GLN A 232 -7.85 4.65 -15.38
CA GLN A 232 -8.49 5.72 -16.14
C GLN A 232 -8.30 5.51 -17.64
N LYS A 233 -9.27 5.92 -18.45
CA LYS A 233 -9.09 6.03 -19.88
C LYS A 233 -8.20 7.21 -20.23
N GLY A 234 -7.24 6.97 -21.12
CA GLY A 234 -6.44 7.98 -21.78
C GLY A 234 -6.93 8.30 -23.18
N GLU A 235 -6.05 8.72 -24.04
CA GLU A 235 -6.34 8.99 -25.45
C GLU A 235 -6.63 7.70 -26.24
N LYS A 236 -7.34 7.85 -27.36
CA LYS A 236 -7.51 6.81 -28.36
C LYS A 236 -6.87 7.26 -29.67
N ASN A 237 -6.09 6.40 -30.27
CA ASN A 237 -5.44 6.66 -31.58
C ASN A 237 -5.49 5.42 -32.45
N GLU A 238 -4.71 5.41 -33.56
CA GLU A 238 -4.65 4.30 -34.50
C GLU A 238 -4.16 2.97 -33.87
N TYR A 239 -3.47 3.00 -32.77
CA TYR A 239 -3.02 1.80 -32.04
C TYR A 239 -4.07 1.26 -31.06
N GLY A 240 -5.08 2.04 -30.72
CA GLY A 240 -6.16 1.63 -29.83
C GLY A 240 -6.46 2.61 -28.70
N GLN A 241 -7.20 2.13 -27.70
CA GLN A 241 -7.53 2.87 -26.47
C GLN A 241 -6.38 2.73 -25.49
N PHE A 242 -5.77 3.83 -25.08
CA PHE A 242 -4.84 3.86 -23.95
C PHE A 242 -5.60 4.00 -22.62
N MET A 243 -5.00 3.40 -21.60
CA MET A 243 -5.43 3.50 -20.22
C MET A 243 -4.34 4.17 -19.39
#